data_43cb4f0ce6c7b87139aa1889a66c02f7
#
_entry.id   43cb4f0ce6c7b87139aa1889a66c02f7
#
_cell.length_a   1.000
_cell.length_b   1.000
_cell.length_c   1.000
_cell.angle_alpha   90.00
_cell.angle_beta   90.00
_cell.angle_gamma   90.00
#
_symmetry.space_group_name_H-M   'P 1'
#
loop_
_entity.id
_entity.type
_entity.pdbx_description
1 polymer ?
#
loop_
_entity_poly.entity_id
_entity_poly.type
_entity_poly.pdbx_seq_one_letter_code
_entity_poly.pdbx_strand_id
1 'polypeptide(L)'
;GRDIGLQLQGDFLKNANGRNLLHYQIGVFNGQGINTKDVDNQKNVIGGVWLMPISGMRIGAFGWTGSYARKGNWTETVADPTSSVAHSATNEITHTNEVRSLNQNRYAFSFEYKKDGWTVRSEYIHSTGKAFAKSLTSFNDANSKDCSINEKIGNKAQGVYGLVIAPLAQLPKNSRIDIKARYDMYQPNGKNNMQKTQYEAGLNFHIGKRISILTEYALVNDKTLAKHNYSMADAEFCFRF
;
A
#
# COMPACT_ATOMS: atom_id res chain seq x y z
N GLY A 1 -3.70 7.17 6.63
CA GLY A 1 -3.84 7.34 8.08
C GLY A 1 -3.57 8.79 8.47
N ARG A 2 -3.80 9.13 9.72
CA ARG A 2 -3.46 10.44 10.30
C ARG A 2 -2.35 10.24 11.32
N ASP A 3 -1.39 11.17 11.36
CA ASP A 3 -0.30 11.16 12.32
C ASP A 3 0.17 12.59 12.57
N ILE A 4 0.88 12.81 13.66
CA ILE A 4 1.45 14.13 13.98
C ILE A 4 2.87 14.17 13.43
N GLY A 5 3.18 15.22 12.66
CA GLY A 5 4.49 15.37 12.06
C GLY A 5 4.67 16.69 11.35
N LEU A 6 5.84 16.85 10.74
CA LEU A 6 6.20 17.99 9.90
C LEU A 6 6.56 17.47 8.51
N GLN A 7 6.02 18.12 7.49
CA GLN A 7 6.30 17.79 6.09
C GLN A 7 6.76 19.04 5.32
N LEU A 8 7.79 18.87 4.53
CA LEU A 8 8.24 19.81 3.51
C LEU A 8 7.91 19.25 2.14
N GLN A 9 7.33 20.06 1.27
CA GLN A 9 7.04 19.69 -0.12
C GLN A 9 7.19 20.90 -1.05
N GLY A 10 7.44 20.63 -2.31
CA GLY A 10 7.58 21.69 -3.30
C GLY A 10 7.66 21.17 -4.72
N ASP A 11 7.55 22.14 -5.65
CA ASP A 11 7.66 21.93 -7.08
C ASP A 11 8.81 22.77 -7.64
N PHE A 12 9.60 22.19 -8.53
CA PHE A 12 10.67 22.93 -9.20
C PHE A 12 11.02 22.33 -10.58
N LEU A 13 12.04 22.93 -11.24
CA LEU A 13 12.43 22.62 -12.61
C LEU A 13 11.29 22.88 -13.59
N LYS A 14 10.91 24.16 -13.76
CA LYS A 14 9.90 24.55 -14.74
C LYS A 14 10.43 24.44 -16.17
N ASN A 15 9.62 23.93 -17.07
CA ASN A 15 9.89 23.98 -18.49
C ASN A 15 9.54 25.37 -19.09
N ALA A 16 9.80 25.57 -20.38
CA ALA A 16 9.53 26.83 -21.09
C ALA A 16 8.04 27.26 -20.99
N ASN A 17 7.11 26.35 -20.81
CA ASN A 17 5.67 26.61 -20.67
C ASN A 17 5.24 26.79 -19.19
N GLY A 18 6.16 26.95 -18.26
CA GLY A 18 5.89 27.14 -16.84
C GLY A 18 5.41 25.90 -16.08
N ARG A 19 5.38 24.72 -16.72
CA ARG A 19 4.96 23.47 -16.06
C ARG A 19 6.10 22.92 -15.18
N ASN A 20 5.80 22.57 -13.95
CA ASN A 20 6.74 21.90 -13.06
C ASN A 20 7.09 20.51 -13.59
N LEU A 21 8.40 20.20 -13.60
CA LEU A 21 8.91 18.91 -14.06
C LEU A 21 9.21 17.97 -12.90
N LEU A 22 9.36 18.50 -11.69
CA LEU A 22 9.67 17.73 -10.50
C LEU A 22 8.87 18.23 -9.30
N HIS A 23 8.27 17.27 -8.59
CA HIS A 23 7.68 17.46 -7.28
C HIS A 23 8.41 16.62 -6.26
N TYR A 24 8.60 17.14 -5.04
CA TYR A 24 9.17 16.38 -3.92
C TYR A 24 8.35 16.58 -2.66
N GLN A 25 8.43 15.59 -1.79
CA GLN A 25 7.97 15.70 -0.41
C GLN A 25 8.88 14.88 0.51
N ILE A 26 9.08 15.39 1.72
CA ILE A 26 9.74 14.68 2.81
C ILE A 26 9.10 15.08 4.12
N GLY A 27 8.84 14.14 5.00
CA GLY A 27 8.20 14.38 6.29
C GLY A 27 8.73 13.48 7.38
N VAL A 28 8.63 13.97 8.60
CA VAL A 28 8.95 13.25 9.85
C VAL A 28 7.69 13.23 10.71
N PHE A 29 7.32 12.04 11.17
CA PHE A 29 6.07 11.78 11.88
C PHE A 29 6.32 10.94 13.14
N ASN A 30 5.39 11.00 14.10
CA ASN A 30 5.49 10.19 15.33
C ASN A 30 5.43 8.68 15.07
N GLY A 31 4.72 8.22 14.01
CA GLY A 31 4.70 6.82 13.62
C GLY A 31 3.64 5.96 14.30
N GLN A 32 2.98 6.43 15.33
CA GLN A 32 1.98 5.64 16.08
C GLN A 32 0.56 5.76 15.50
N GLY A 33 0.34 6.75 14.63
CA GLY A 33 -0.96 7.01 14.03
C GLY A 33 -1.90 7.84 14.93
N ILE A 34 -3.17 7.94 14.49
CA ILE A 34 -4.16 8.77 15.15
C ILE A 34 -4.55 8.22 16.52
N ASN A 35 -4.72 9.10 17.50
CA ASN A 35 -5.22 8.79 18.83
C ASN A 35 -4.37 7.74 19.60
N THR A 36 -3.12 7.54 19.19
CA THR A 36 -2.21 6.62 19.85
C THR A 36 -1.06 7.40 20.47
N LYS A 37 -0.80 7.14 21.76
CA LYS A 37 0.33 7.76 22.45
C LYS A 37 1.64 7.22 21.88
N ASP A 38 2.60 8.11 21.65
CA ASP A 38 3.97 7.74 21.32
C ASP A 38 4.60 7.03 22.54
N VAL A 39 5.10 5.82 22.34
CA VAL A 39 5.62 4.96 23.41
C VAL A 39 7.11 4.64 23.26
N ASP A 40 7.73 4.94 22.11
CA ASP A 40 9.13 4.58 21.85
C ASP A 40 10.03 5.76 21.46
N ASN A 41 9.46 6.96 21.32
CA ASN A 41 10.15 8.19 20.88
C ASN A 41 10.83 8.06 19.49
N GLN A 42 10.62 6.98 18.76
CA GLN A 42 11.12 6.83 17.40
C GLN A 42 10.26 7.65 16.43
N LYS A 43 10.87 8.12 15.35
CA LYS A 43 10.17 8.90 14.34
C LYS A 43 10.22 8.17 13.01
N ASN A 44 9.09 8.25 12.29
CA ASN A 44 8.98 7.74 10.95
C ASN A 44 9.33 8.82 9.95
N VAL A 45 10.15 8.46 8.96
CA VAL A 45 10.50 9.33 7.84
C VAL A 45 9.82 8.80 6.58
N ILE A 46 9.11 9.67 5.88
CA ILE A 46 8.51 9.37 4.58
C ILE A 46 8.95 10.42 3.57
N GLY A 47 9.28 10.00 2.38
CA GLY A 47 9.64 10.92 1.33
C GLY A 47 9.41 10.35 -0.05
N GLY A 48 9.36 11.24 -1.05
CA GLY A 48 9.19 10.83 -2.43
C GLY A 48 9.46 11.95 -3.41
N VAL A 49 9.72 11.54 -4.63
CA VAL A 49 9.92 12.43 -5.77
C VAL A 49 9.07 11.98 -6.93
N TRP A 50 8.59 12.93 -7.70
CA TRP A 50 7.85 12.69 -8.95
C TRP A 50 8.44 13.51 -10.07
N LEU A 51 8.75 12.82 -11.16
CA LEU A 51 9.14 13.43 -12.43
C LEU A 51 7.91 13.51 -13.34
N MET A 52 7.74 14.65 -13.99
CA MET A 52 6.65 14.93 -14.91
C MET A 52 7.23 15.37 -16.28
N PRO A 53 7.93 14.46 -17.01
CA PRO A 53 8.71 14.82 -18.17
C PRO A 53 7.89 15.38 -19.33
N ILE A 54 6.70 14.81 -19.54
CA ILE A 54 5.75 15.25 -20.57
C ILE A 54 4.37 15.50 -19.98
N SER A 55 3.51 16.20 -20.70
CA SER A 55 2.13 16.43 -20.28
C SER A 55 1.38 15.12 -20.12
N GLY A 56 0.71 14.96 -18.99
CA GLY A 56 -0.04 13.75 -18.64
C GLY A 56 0.80 12.61 -18.05
N MET A 57 2.11 12.68 -18.05
CA MET A 57 2.98 11.64 -17.48
C MET A 57 3.50 12.05 -16.10
N ARG A 58 3.55 11.07 -15.19
CA ARG A 58 4.12 11.20 -13.85
C ARG A 58 4.81 9.88 -13.48
N ILE A 59 6.06 9.97 -13.09
CA ILE A 59 6.86 8.84 -12.61
C ILE A 59 7.28 9.17 -11.18
N GLY A 60 6.99 8.29 -10.24
CA GLY A 60 7.25 8.51 -8.82
C GLY A 60 8.10 7.42 -8.20
N ALA A 61 8.91 7.83 -7.22
CA ALA A 61 9.59 6.94 -6.30
C ALA A 61 9.44 7.46 -4.88
N PHE A 62 9.08 6.60 -3.94
CA PHE A 62 9.03 6.97 -2.54
C PHE A 62 9.56 5.89 -1.62
N GLY A 63 9.98 6.35 -0.44
CA GLY A 63 10.41 5.52 0.66
C GLY A 63 9.75 5.94 1.97
N TRP A 64 9.62 4.97 2.85
CA TRP A 64 9.22 5.15 4.23
C TRP A 64 10.08 4.25 5.10
N THR A 65 10.62 4.82 6.17
CA THR A 65 11.36 4.08 7.20
C THR A 65 10.86 4.51 8.56
N GLY A 66 10.74 3.57 9.47
CA GLY A 66 10.25 3.84 10.81
C GLY A 66 9.92 2.59 11.60
N SER A 67 9.08 2.74 12.61
CA SER A 67 8.66 1.63 13.46
C SER A 67 7.19 1.73 13.83
N TYR A 68 6.63 0.58 14.21
CA TYR A 68 5.42 0.50 15.00
C TYR A 68 5.77 -0.01 16.37
N ALA A 69 5.36 0.72 17.42
CA ALA A 69 5.64 0.33 18.78
C ALA A 69 4.34 0.15 19.59
N ARG A 70 4.38 -0.77 20.54
CA ARG A 70 3.34 -0.99 21.54
C ARG A 70 3.98 -1.25 22.88
N LYS A 71 3.32 -0.82 23.94
CA LYS A 71 3.70 -1.13 25.30
C LYS A 71 2.75 -2.19 25.86
N GLY A 72 3.28 -3.36 26.21
CA GLY A 72 2.46 -4.48 26.67
C GLY A 72 3.25 -5.70 27.02
N ASN A 73 2.65 -6.87 26.84
CA ASN A 73 3.24 -8.15 27.18
C ASN A 73 3.53 -8.97 25.93
N TRP A 74 4.70 -9.58 25.87
CA TRP A 74 5.05 -10.53 24.81
C TRP A 74 6.12 -11.49 25.27
N THR A 75 6.26 -12.61 24.56
CA THR A 75 7.33 -13.57 24.73
C THR A 75 8.21 -13.61 23.49
N GLU A 76 9.51 -13.74 23.66
CA GLU A 76 10.43 -14.02 22.57
C GLU A 76 11.25 -15.26 22.87
N THR A 77 11.55 -15.99 21.82
CA THR A 77 12.40 -17.18 21.87
C THR A 77 13.81 -16.78 21.42
N VAL A 78 14.78 -16.87 22.30
CA VAL A 78 16.19 -16.58 22.00
C VAL A 78 17.01 -17.86 22.04
N ALA A 79 18.04 -17.94 21.21
CA ALA A 79 18.97 -19.04 21.27
C ALA A 79 19.69 -19.06 22.66
N ASP A 80 19.81 -20.23 23.25
CA ASP A 80 20.56 -20.38 24.49
C ASP A 80 22.06 -20.21 24.22
N PRO A 81 22.71 -19.15 24.74
CA PRO A 81 24.12 -18.90 24.48
C PRO A 81 25.04 -19.93 25.17
N THR A 82 24.51 -20.71 26.10
CA THR A 82 25.28 -21.73 26.85
C THR A 82 25.20 -23.12 26.21
N SER A 83 24.33 -23.31 25.21
CA SER A 83 24.18 -24.58 24.52
C SER A 83 25.38 -24.87 23.62
N SER A 84 26.08 -25.96 23.88
CA SER A 84 27.18 -26.46 23.03
C SER A 84 26.71 -27.07 21.71
N VAL A 85 25.38 -27.30 21.57
CA VAL A 85 24.75 -27.82 20.35
C VAL A 85 24.14 -26.66 19.58
N ALA A 86 24.76 -26.29 18.49
CA ALA A 86 24.28 -25.20 17.65
C ALA A 86 22.80 -25.39 17.28
N HIS A 87 21.95 -24.42 17.64
CA HIS A 87 20.53 -24.28 17.27
C HIS A 87 19.50 -25.21 17.95
N SER A 88 19.81 -25.94 19.03
CA SER A 88 18.84 -26.88 19.60
C SER A 88 18.22 -26.46 20.94
N ALA A 89 18.84 -25.57 21.69
CA ALA A 89 18.26 -25.06 22.95
C ALA A 89 17.81 -23.60 22.75
N THR A 90 16.59 -23.30 23.16
CA THR A 90 16.02 -21.96 23.12
C THR A 90 15.43 -21.62 24.49
N ASN A 91 15.67 -20.40 24.94
CA ASN A 91 15.07 -19.85 26.15
C ASN A 91 13.90 -18.92 25.77
N GLU A 92 12.80 -19.00 26.50
CA GLU A 92 11.70 -18.07 26.40
C GLU A 92 11.89 -16.92 27.39
N ILE A 93 11.95 -15.70 26.88
CA ILE A 93 12.01 -14.48 27.68
C ILE A 93 10.64 -13.82 27.64
N THR A 94 10.02 -13.65 28.81
CA THR A 94 8.74 -12.96 28.94
C THR A 94 8.97 -11.51 29.32
N HIS A 95 8.44 -10.60 28.51
CA HIS A 95 8.43 -9.16 28.72
C HIS A 95 7.07 -8.74 29.27
N THR A 96 7.05 -7.97 30.35
CA THR A 96 5.81 -7.53 31.00
C THR A 96 5.77 -6.01 31.07
N ASN A 97 4.74 -5.41 30.42
CA ASN A 97 4.54 -3.97 30.35
C ASN A 97 5.75 -3.19 29.77
N GLU A 98 6.43 -3.80 28.82
CA GLU A 98 7.58 -3.24 28.11
C GLU A 98 7.20 -2.77 26.70
N VAL A 99 8.04 -1.89 26.12
CA VAL A 99 7.85 -1.41 24.75
C VAL A 99 8.44 -2.42 23.77
N ARG A 100 7.60 -2.91 22.86
CA ARG A 100 8.02 -3.67 21.68
C ARG A 100 7.94 -2.80 20.45
N SER A 101 9.09 -2.58 19.80
CA SER A 101 9.17 -1.81 18.56
C SER A 101 9.48 -2.73 17.37
N LEU A 102 8.76 -2.59 16.29
CA LEU A 102 8.89 -3.37 15.06
C LEU A 102 9.34 -2.45 13.93
N ASN A 103 10.63 -2.48 13.61
CA ASN A 103 11.19 -1.70 12.52
C ASN A 103 10.62 -2.13 11.17
N GLN A 104 10.33 -1.16 10.33
CA GLN A 104 9.76 -1.35 9.01
C GLN A 104 10.38 -0.41 8.00
N ASN A 105 10.54 -0.91 6.77
CA ASN A 105 10.94 -0.09 5.63
C ASN A 105 10.00 -0.40 4.46
N ARG A 106 9.66 0.64 3.69
CA ARG A 106 8.85 0.51 2.48
C ARG A 106 9.44 1.38 1.40
N TYR A 107 9.36 0.90 0.17
CA TYR A 107 9.59 1.72 -1.00
C TYR A 107 8.57 1.37 -2.08
N ALA A 108 8.29 2.34 -2.92
CA ALA A 108 7.36 2.18 -4.02
C ALA A 108 7.82 2.96 -5.24
N PHE A 109 7.48 2.43 -6.40
CA PHE A 109 7.64 3.08 -7.69
C PHE A 109 6.28 3.17 -8.34
N SER A 110 5.96 4.35 -8.89
CA SER A 110 4.68 4.60 -9.55
C SER A 110 4.86 5.18 -10.94
N PHE A 111 3.96 4.83 -11.82
CA PHE A 111 3.85 5.39 -13.15
C PHE A 111 2.40 5.78 -13.42
N GLU A 112 2.17 6.97 -13.91
CA GLU A 112 0.88 7.41 -14.42
C GLU A 112 1.05 8.13 -15.75
N TYR A 113 0.21 7.78 -16.72
CA TYR A 113 -0.01 8.56 -17.94
C TYR A 113 -1.49 8.77 -18.13
N LYS A 114 -1.91 10.04 -18.21
CA LYS A 114 -3.31 10.42 -18.39
C LYS A 114 -3.41 11.55 -19.39
N LYS A 115 -3.78 11.21 -20.61
CA LYS A 115 -3.93 12.17 -21.71
C LYS A 115 -4.79 11.59 -22.82
N ASP A 116 -5.55 12.46 -23.50
CA ASP A 116 -6.34 12.14 -24.71
C ASP A 116 -7.27 10.92 -24.55
N GLY A 117 -7.89 10.80 -23.35
CA GLY A 117 -8.78 9.69 -23.00
C GLY A 117 -8.07 8.44 -22.47
N TRP A 118 -6.77 8.32 -22.68
CA TRP A 118 -5.98 7.23 -22.12
C TRP A 118 -5.68 7.45 -20.64
N THR A 119 -5.72 6.37 -19.87
CA THR A 119 -5.19 6.30 -18.52
C THR A 119 -4.38 5.02 -18.39
N VAL A 120 -3.09 5.17 -18.11
CA VAL A 120 -2.20 4.04 -17.77
C VAL A 120 -1.64 4.30 -16.39
N ARG A 121 -1.77 3.33 -15.48
CA ARG A 121 -1.22 3.41 -14.13
C ARG A 121 -0.53 2.11 -13.76
N SER A 122 0.56 2.21 -13.06
CA SER A 122 1.23 1.07 -12.45
C SER A 122 1.90 1.50 -11.16
N GLU A 123 1.90 0.61 -10.18
CA GLU A 123 2.64 0.82 -8.95
C GLU A 123 3.22 -0.51 -8.49
N TYR A 124 4.46 -0.46 -8.04
CA TYR A 124 5.11 -1.54 -7.29
C TYR A 124 5.43 -1.04 -5.90
N ILE A 125 5.07 -1.82 -4.88
CA ILE A 125 5.41 -1.55 -3.48
C ILE A 125 6.10 -2.76 -2.88
N HIS A 126 7.15 -2.49 -2.12
CA HIS A 126 7.85 -3.48 -1.32
C HIS A 126 7.94 -3.00 0.12
N SER A 127 7.74 -3.91 1.07
CA SER A 127 7.90 -3.63 2.49
C SER A 127 8.69 -4.73 3.18
N THR A 128 9.46 -4.33 4.19
CA THR A 128 10.15 -5.23 5.11
C THR A 128 9.76 -4.89 6.54
N GLY A 129 9.82 -5.87 7.42
CA GLY A 129 9.47 -5.78 8.83
C GLY A 129 8.23 -6.58 9.19
N LYS A 130 8.14 -6.97 10.47
CA LYS A 130 7.01 -7.70 11.02
C LYS A 130 5.88 -6.75 11.42
N ALA A 131 4.66 -7.28 11.56
CA ALA A 131 3.51 -6.55 12.06
C ALA A 131 2.96 -7.19 13.33
N PHE A 132 2.29 -6.40 14.16
CA PHE A 132 1.55 -6.93 15.31
C PHE A 132 0.35 -7.77 14.85
N ALA A 133 -0.03 -8.77 15.64
CA ALA A 133 -1.13 -9.68 15.33
C ALA A 133 -2.49 -8.95 15.23
N LYS A 134 -2.72 -7.96 16.08
CA LYS A 134 -3.90 -7.10 16.00
C LYS A 134 -3.52 -5.76 15.38
N SER A 135 -4.31 -5.28 14.43
CA SER A 135 -4.20 -3.91 13.94
C SER A 135 -4.89 -2.95 14.92
N LEU A 136 -4.34 -1.74 15.07
CA LEU A 136 -4.98 -0.69 15.86
C LEU A 136 -6.02 0.02 14.96
N THR A 137 -7.26 -0.43 15.00
CA THR A 137 -8.34 0.12 14.19
C THR A 137 -9.24 1.07 14.97
N SER A 138 -9.20 0.99 16.30
CA SER A 138 -10.01 1.82 17.20
C SER A 138 -9.19 2.29 18.41
N PHE A 139 -9.73 3.27 19.15
CA PHE A 139 -9.15 3.74 20.42
C PHE A 139 -9.01 2.61 21.45
N ASN A 140 -9.97 1.69 21.50
CA ASN A 140 -9.92 0.56 22.42
C ASN A 140 -8.78 -0.41 22.04
N ASP A 141 -8.52 -0.60 20.74
CA ASP A 141 -7.40 -1.43 20.28
C ASP A 141 -6.05 -0.77 20.58
N ALA A 142 -5.98 0.58 20.56
CA ALA A 142 -4.78 1.34 20.91
C ALA A 142 -4.33 1.10 22.36
N ASN A 143 -5.25 0.71 23.24
CA ASN A 143 -4.96 0.35 24.63
C ASN A 143 -4.71 -1.16 24.83
N SER A 144 -4.70 -1.96 23.75
CA SER A 144 -4.38 -3.37 23.84
C SER A 144 -2.95 -3.57 24.33
N LYS A 145 -2.80 -4.34 25.40
CA LYS A 145 -1.48 -4.74 25.93
C LYS A 145 -0.87 -5.94 25.19
N ASP A 146 -1.54 -6.42 24.15
CA ASP A 146 -1.05 -7.54 23.33
C ASP A 146 -0.02 -7.05 22.31
N CYS A 147 1.21 -7.45 22.50
CA CYS A 147 2.34 -7.18 21.62
C CYS A 147 2.77 -8.40 20.80
N SER A 148 1.89 -9.39 20.62
CA SER A 148 2.16 -10.55 19.77
C SER A 148 2.37 -10.17 18.30
N ILE A 149 3.21 -10.93 17.60
CA ILE A 149 3.52 -10.72 16.19
C ILE A 149 2.55 -11.54 15.32
N ASN A 150 2.18 -10.98 14.19
CA ASN A 150 1.42 -11.69 13.18
C ASN A 150 2.34 -12.63 12.38
N GLU A 151 2.32 -13.90 12.71
CA GLU A 151 3.15 -14.91 12.03
C GLU A 151 2.71 -15.20 10.58
N LYS A 152 1.49 -14.81 10.20
CA LYS A 152 1.00 -14.93 8.80
C LYS A 152 1.61 -13.87 7.89
N ILE A 153 2.00 -12.72 8.43
CA ILE A 153 2.69 -11.67 7.71
C ILE A 153 4.18 -11.87 7.91
N GLY A 154 4.90 -12.22 6.84
CA GLY A 154 6.35 -12.43 6.88
C GLY A 154 7.13 -11.12 7.02
N ASN A 155 8.46 -11.24 7.03
CA ASN A 155 9.37 -10.09 7.09
C ASN A 155 9.40 -9.26 5.79
N LYS A 156 8.79 -9.76 4.72
CA LYS A 156 8.74 -9.12 3.40
C LYS A 156 7.34 -9.24 2.86
N ALA A 157 6.83 -8.15 2.31
CA ALA A 157 5.60 -8.15 1.53
C ALA A 157 5.82 -7.32 0.27
N GLN A 158 5.11 -7.67 -0.79
CA GLN A 158 5.17 -6.90 -2.03
C GLN A 158 3.83 -6.92 -2.75
N GLY A 159 3.60 -5.88 -3.53
CA GLY A 159 2.45 -5.77 -4.38
C GLY A 159 2.78 -5.02 -5.67
N VAL A 160 2.09 -5.36 -6.72
CA VAL A 160 2.17 -4.65 -7.99
C VAL A 160 0.79 -4.57 -8.60
N TYR A 161 0.46 -3.45 -9.23
CA TYR A 161 -0.67 -3.40 -10.13
C TYR A 161 -0.31 -2.67 -11.42
N GLY A 162 -1.07 -3.00 -12.47
CA GLY A 162 -1.08 -2.29 -13.74
C GLY A 162 -2.51 -2.10 -14.21
N LEU A 163 -2.87 -0.89 -14.63
CA LEU A 163 -4.19 -0.49 -15.12
C LEU A 163 -4.04 0.23 -16.45
N VAL A 164 -4.86 -0.15 -17.41
CA VAL A 164 -5.02 0.57 -18.67
C VAL A 164 -6.50 0.84 -18.89
N ILE A 165 -6.84 2.09 -19.17
CA ILE A 165 -8.15 2.50 -19.69
C ILE A 165 -7.88 3.19 -21.03
N ALA A 166 -8.52 2.74 -22.08
CA ALA A 166 -8.36 3.24 -23.42
C ALA A 166 -9.72 3.63 -24.04
N PRO A 167 -9.80 4.72 -24.81
CA PRO A 167 -11.01 5.06 -25.53
C PRO A 167 -11.28 4.00 -26.59
N LEU A 168 -12.47 3.37 -26.52
CA LEU A 168 -12.91 2.35 -27.48
C LEU A 168 -13.77 2.95 -28.60
N ALA A 169 -14.74 3.80 -28.22
CA ALA A 169 -15.64 4.45 -29.17
C ALA A 169 -16.10 5.81 -28.69
N GLN A 170 -16.18 6.76 -29.62
CA GLN A 170 -16.83 8.05 -29.40
C GLN A 170 -18.25 7.97 -29.93
N LEU A 171 -19.24 8.36 -29.10
CA LEU A 171 -20.63 8.32 -29.39
C LEU A 171 -21.22 9.76 -29.52
N PRO A 172 -22.39 9.94 -30.15
CA PRO A 172 -23.08 11.22 -30.19
C PRO A 172 -23.34 11.81 -28.80
N LYS A 173 -23.65 13.11 -28.75
CA LYS A 173 -24.01 13.84 -27.51
C LYS A 173 -22.96 13.80 -26.41
N ASN A 174 -21.67 13.88 -26.78
CA ASN A 174 -20.53 13.80 -25.85
C ASN A 174 -20.50 12.53 -25.00
N SER A 175 -20.97 11.43 -25.58
CA SER A 175 -20.88 10.12 -24.93
C SER A 175 -19.70 9.34 -25.47
N ARG A 176 -19.14 8.42 -24.68
CA ARG A 176 -18.04 7.55 -25.09
C ARG A 176 -18.04 6.23 -24.34
N ILE A 177 -17.36 5.25 -24.91
CA ILE A 177 -17.09 3.97 -24.30
C ILE A 177 -15.56 3.83 -24.17
N ASP A 178 -15.11 3.51 -22.98
CA ASP A 178 -13.71 3.15 -22.73
C ASP A 178 -13.62 1.67 -22.35
N ILE A 179 -12.55 1.00 -22.78
CA ILE A 179 -12.20 -0.34 -22.33
C ILE A 179 -11.22 -0.23 -21.17
N LYS A 180 -11.38 -1.10 -20.17
CA LYS A 180 -10.51 -1.20 -18.98
C LYS A 180 -9.90 -2.58 -18.90
N ALA A 181 -8.60 -2.65 -18.58
CA ALA A 181 -7.92 -3.88 -18.16
C ALA A 181 -7.02 -3.57 -16.96
N ARG A 182 -7.00 -4.50 -15.98
CA ARG A 182 -6.19 -4.36 -14.77
C ARG A 182 -5.63 -5.70 -14.35
N TYR A 183 -4.42 -5.66 -13.83
CA TYR A 183 -3.75 -6.75 -13.14
C TYR A 183 -3.31 -6.30 -11.77
N ASP A 184 -3.55 -7.12 -10.75
CA ASP A 184 -3.06 -6.93 -9.38
C ASP A 184 -2.38 -8.20 -8.89
N MET A 185 -1.31 -8.03 -8.13
CA MET A 185 -0.64 -9.10 -7.40
C MET A 185 -0.25 -8.60 -6.02
N TYR A 186 -0.49 -9.43 -5.00
CA TYR A 186 -0.08 -9.16 -3.62
C TYR A 186 0.49 -10.42 -2.97
N GLN A 187 1.65 -10.26 -2.32
CA GLN A 187 2.32 -11.31 -1.54
C GLN A 187 2.57 -10.78 -0.12
N PRO A 188 1.79 -11.22 0.89
CA PRO A 188 1.88 -10.69 2.26
C PRO A 188 3.12 -11.16 3.03
N ASN A 189 3.80 -12.22 2.61
CA ASN A 189 4.95 -12.80 3.31
C ASN A 189 6.17 -13.06 2.40
N GLY A 190 6.18 -12.50 1.20
CA GLY A 190 7.24 -12.73 0.22
C GLY A 190 7.31 -14.17 -0.33
N LYS A 191 6.33 -15.02 -0.02
CA LYS A 191 6.23 -16.40 -0.49
C LYS A 191 5.03 -16.58 -1.42
N ASN A 192 5.18 -17.46 -2.41
CA ASN A 192 4.13 -17.70 -3.41
C ASN A 192 2.90 -18.45 -2.86
N ASN A 193 3.02 -19.13 -1.74
CA ASN A 193 1.91 -19.90 -1.14
C ASN A 193 0.79 -19.05 -0.52
N MET A 194 1.02 -17.75 -0.36
CA MET A 194 0.01 -16.78 0.13
C MET A 194 -0.27 -15.67 -0.88
N GLN A 195 0.13 -15.87 -2.13
CA GLN A 195 -0.07 -14.87 -3.18
C GLN A 195 -1.54 -14.78 -3.57
N LYS A 196 -2.00 -13.56 -3.77
CA LYS A 196 -3.26 -13.24 -4.43
C LYS A 196 -2.96 -12.54 -5.75
N THR A 197 -3.59 -13.00 -6.84
CA THR A 197 -3.57 -12.34 -8.15
C THR A 197 -4.97 -12.08 -8.63
N GLN A 198 -5.16 -10.99 -9.36
CA GLN A 198 -6.45 -10.60 -9.91
C GLN A 198 -6.25 -10.03 -11.32
N TYR A 199 -7.08 -10.48 -12.23
CA TYR A 199 -7.17 -9.98 -13.61
C TYR A 199 -8.56 -9.40 -13.80
N GLU A 200 -8.65 -8.15 -14.20
CA GLU A 200 -9.92 -7.46 -14.43
C GLU A 200 -10.02 -7.00 -15.89
N ALA A 201 -11.20 -7.09 -16.45
CA ALA A 201 -11.57 -6.45 -17.69
C ALA A 201 -12.95 -5.82 -17.56
N GLY A 202 -13.16 -4.70 -18.21
CA GLY A 202 -14.43 -3.98 -18.10
C GLY A 202 -14.63 -2.92 -19.17
N LEU A 203 -15.84 -2.34 -19.15
CA LEU A 203 -16.23 -1.24 -20.01
C LEU A 203 -16.76 -0.09 -19.15
N ASN A 204 -16.36 1.12 -19.51
CA ASN A 204 -16.86 2.34 -18.92
C ASN A 204 -17.70 3.09 -19.96
N PHE A 205 -18.98 3.27 -19.66
CA PHE A 205 -19.92 4.02 -20.51
C PHE A 205 -20.09 5.42 -19.91
N HIS A 206 -19.69 6.44 -20.66
CA HIS A 206 -19.91 7.83 -20.29
C HIS A 206 -21.04 8.40 -21.16
N ILE A 207 -22.16 8.75 -20.54
CA ILE A 207 -23.37 9.23 -21.21
C ILE A 207 -23.48 10.75 -20.98
N GLY A 208 -23.17 11.52 -22.01
CA GLY A 208 -23.03 12.96 -21.89
C GLY A 208 -21.96 13.37 -20.87
N LYS A 209 -22.25 14.43 -20.09
CA LYS A 209 -21.31 14.98 -19.09
C LYS A 209 -21.58 14.53 -17.66
N ARG A 210 -22.70 13.85 -17.41
CA ARG A 210 -23.25 13.68 -16.05
C ARG A 210 -23.38 12.23 -15.60
N ILE A 211 -23.47 11.28 -16.50
CA ILE A 211 -23.73 9.88 -16.15
C ILE A 211 -22.55 9.04 -16.59
N SER A 212 -22.11 8.15 -15.72
CA SER A 212 -21.15 7.10 -16.06
C SER A 212 -21.64 5.77 -15.48
N ILE A 213 -21.51 4.72 -16.27
CA ILE A 213 -21.72 3.32 -15.85
C ILE A 213 -20.41 2.60 -16.03
N LEU A 214 -19.85 2.13 -14.95
CA LEU A 214 -18.58 1.39 -14.92
C LEU A 214 -18.90 -0.07 -14.67
N THR A 215 -18.43 -0.96 -15.53
CA THR A 215 -18.65 -2.40 -15.38
C THR A 215 -17.31 -3.11 -15.39
N GLU A 216 -17.18 -4.14 -14.58
CA GLU A 216 -15.95 -4.95 -14.57
C GLU A 216 -16.24 -6.41 -14.20
N TYR A 217 -15.41 -7.29 -14.71
CA TYR A 217 -15.37 -8.69 -14.38
C TYR A 217 -13.94 -9.04 -13.98
N ALA A 218 -13.79 -9.67 -12.82
CA ALA A 218 -12.52 -10.04 -12.25
C ALA A 218 -12.39 -11.55 -12.06
N LEU A 219 -11.24 -12.08 -12.46
CA LEU A 219 -10.79 -13.43 -12.15
C LEU A 219 -9.74 -13.33 -11.04
N VAL A 220 -9.99 -13.98 -9.92
CA VAL A 220 -9.12 -13.96 -8.74
C VAL A 220 -8.55 -15.34 -8.47
N ASN A 221 -7.23 -15.39 -8.23
CA ASN A 221 -6.55 -16.53 -7.64
C ASN A 221 -5.98 -16.12 -6.28
N ASP A 222 -6.57 -16.62 -5.20
CA ASP A 222 -6.17 -16.33 -3.82
C ASP A 222 -5.72 -17.63 -3.14
N LYS A 223 -4.42 -17.81 -3.02
CA LYS A 223 -3.81 -19.02 -2.45
C LYS A 223 -4.03 -19.18 -0.93
N THR A 224 -4.59 -18.17 -0.27
CA THR A 224 -4.93 -18.26 1.16
C THR A 224 -6.26 -18.96 1.42
N LEU A 225 -7.08 -19.17 0.38
CA LEU A 225 -8.39 -19.79 0.47
C LEU A 225 -8.33 -21.26 0.07
N ALA A 226 -9.22 -22.09 0.63
CA ALA A 226 -9.35 -23.50 0.26
C ALA A 226 -9.74 -23.67 -1.23
N LYS A 227 -10.64 -22.80 -1.74
CA LYS A 227 -10.94 -22.67 -3.16
C LYS A 227 -10.24 -21.44 -3.70
N HIS A 228 -9.09 -21.64 -4.33
CA HIS A 228 -8.22 -20.56 -4.77
C HIS A 228 -8.83 -19.65 -5.83
N ASN A 229 -9.59 -20.20 -6.77
CA ASN A 229 -10.10 -19.47 -7.92
C ASN A 229 -11.57 -19.10 -7.74
N TYR A 230 -11.88 -17.83 -7.94
CA TYR A 230 -13.25 -17.31 -8.00
C TYR A 230 -13.33 -16.12 -8.93
N SER A 231 -14.54 -15.70 -9.26
CA SER A 231 -14.78 -14.51 -10.08
C SER A 231 -15.73 -13.56 -9.38
N MET A 232 -15.64 -12.29 -9.75
CA MET A 232 -16.52 -11.21 -9.29
C MET A 232 -16.99 -10.41 -10.50
N ALA A 233 -18.18 -9.84 -10.43
CA ALA A 233 -18.70 -8.88 -11.39
C ALA A 233 -19.25 -7.68 -10.63
N ASP A 234 -18.85 -6.48 -11.05
CA ASP A 234 -19.25 -5.23 -10.43
C ASP A 234 -19.84 -4.29 -11.47
N ALA A 235 -20.84 -3.47 -11.06
CA ALA A 235 -21.38 -2.38 -11.82
C ALA A 235 -21.59 -1.17 -10.91
N GLU A 236 -21.01 -0.03 -11.28
CA GLU A 236 -21.12 1.24 -10.57
C GLU A 236 -21.83 2.28 -11.42
N PHE A 237 -22.79 3.00 -10.83
CA PHE A 237 -23.50 4.12 -11.43
C PHE A 237 -23.06 5.43 -10.80
N CYS A 238 -22.47 6.32 -11.59
CA CYS A 238 -22.01 7.62 -11.16
C CYS A 238 -22.84 8.75 -11.77
N PHE A 239 -23.34 9.64 -10.92
CA PHE A 239 -24.05 10.85 -11.34
C PHE A 239 -23.31 12.10 -10.87
N ARG A 240 -23.21 13.11 -11.75
CA ARG A 240 -22.70 14.45 -11.41
C ARG A 240 -23.85 15.46 -11.51
N PHE A 241 -24.06 16.16 -10.42
CA PHE A 241 -25.04 17.26 -10.32
C PHE A 241 -24.44 18.59 -10.78
#